data_ed5cc46b3bf4f5d7888fd2ba54ef3a09
#
_entry.id   ed5cc46b3bf4f5d7888fd2ba54ef3a09
#
_cell.length_a   1.000
_cell.length_b   1.000
_cell.length_c   1.000
_cell.angle_alpha   90.00
_cell.angle_beta   90.00
_cell.angle_gamma   90.00
#
_symmetry.space_group_name_H-M   'P 1'
#
loop_
_entity.id
_entity.type
_entity.pdbx_description
1 polymer ?
#
loop_
_entity_poly.entity_id
_entity_poly.type
_entity_poly.pdbx_seq_one_letter_code
_entity_poly.pdbx_strand_id
1 'polypeptide(L)'
;VPDKIECDIVREIFESLQDTITIKSQAWLSTNQERRSSDEFVYVNHLLQGDCGFTTPQMFEMLNASDLEFISMVNWKHWDLHNLFSDKQNIPPYFNAILSSNSEELKHYAYELLNPIYRLLDFWCGHPGQAKSYTSPDSWDNAYWSNTKVFLNPYLKIDGIKLALDRAIANFTPFKISDFFSRTTIAPIPLSTQSAICLRMVWDRPITVDELVKQWLRIKPLNILTLEPMTKAEA
;
A
#
# COMPACT_ATOMS: atom_id res chain seq x y z
N VAL A 1 3.57 -10.31 -33.11
CA VAL A 1 2.25 -10.92 -32.82
C VAL A 1 2.53 -12.17 -32.02
N PRO A 2 1.91 -12.35 -30.87
CA PRO A 2 2.10 -13.55 -30.05
C PRO A 2 1.76 -14.81 -30.82
N ASP A 3 2.55 -15.87 -30.65
CA ASP A 3 2.19 -17.17 -31.17
C ASP A 3 1.02 -17.73 -30.36
N LYS A 4 -0.12 -17.93 -31.00
CA LYS A 4 -1.33 -18.44 -30.36
C LYS A 4 -1.12 -19.80 -29.72
N ILE A 5 -0.33 -20.66 -30.35
CA ILE A 5 -0.03 -22.02 -29.85
C ILE A 5 0.71 -21.94 -28.53
N GLU A 6 1.71 -21.06 -28.43
CA GLU A 6 2.45 -20.86 -27.18
C GLU A 6 1.54 -20.31 -26.04
N CYS A 7 0.66 -19.37 -26.38
CA CYS A 7 -0.31 -18.84 -25.42
C CYS A 7 -1.30 -19.92 -24.94
N ASP A 8 -1.75 -20.79 -25.83
CA ASP A 8 -2.66 -21.87 -25.46
C ASP A 8 -1.97 -22.93 -24.58
N ILE A 9 -0.71 -23.25 -24.86
CA ILE A 9 0.11 -24.13 -23.98
C ILE A 9 0.24 -23.54 -22.58
N VAL A 10 0.51 -22.24 -22.44
CA VAL A 10 0.59 -21.58 -21.12
C VAL A 10 -0.73 -21.70 -20.36
N ARG A 11 -1.87 -21.47 -21.02
CA ARG A 11 -3.20 -21.63 -20.43
C ARG A 11 -3.42 -23.07 -19.95
N GLU A 12 -3.14 -24.05 -20.78
CA GLU A 12 -3.28 -25.46 -20.44
C GLU A 12 -2.43 -25.84 -19.23
N ILE A 13 -1.19 -25.37 -19.16
CA ILE A 13 -0.30 -25.58 -18.00
C ILE A 13 -0.96 -25.00 -16.75
N PHE A 14 -1.38 -23.74 -16.74
CA PHE A 14 -1.97 -23.12 -15.58
C PHE A 14 -3.30 -23.76 -15.17
N GLU A 15 -4.12 -24.17 -16.09
CA GLU A 15 -5.38 -24.87 -15.82
C GLU A 15 -5.15 -26.24 -15.20
N SER A 16 -4.11 -26.95 -15.60
CA SER A 16 -3.77 -28.29 -15.08
C SER A 16 -3.13 -28.26 -13.69
N LEU A 17 -2.50 -27.15 -13.28
CA LEU A 17 -1.88 -27.03 -11.98
C LEU A 17 -2.93 -26.96 -10.84
N GLN A 18 -2.59 -27.43 -9.65
CA GLN A 18 -3.41 -27.23 -8.45
C GLN A 18 -3.40 -25.74 -8.05
N ASP A 19 -4.53 -25.25 -7.53
CA ASP A 19 -4.68 -23.82 -7.15
C ASP A 19 -3.77 -23.38 -5.99
N THR A 20 -3.26 -24.34 -5.22
CA THR A 20 -2.29 -24.11 -4.13
C THR A 20 -0.87 -23.86 -4.63
N ILE A 21 -0.59 -24.15 -5.89
CA ILE A 21 0.73 -23.87 -6.48
C ILE A 21 0.95 -22.38 -6.56
N THR A 22 2.06 -21.90 -5.99
CA THR A 22 2.33 -20.47 -5.79
C THR A 22 2.23 -19.65 -7.09
N ILE A 23 2.83 -20.13 -8.17
CA ILE A 23 2.77 -19.40 -9.46
C ILE A 23 1.33 -19.31 -9.98
N LYS A 24 0.51 -20.35 -9.80
CA LYS A 24 -0.91 -20.29 -10.18
C LYS A 24 -1.68 -19.35 -9.29
N SER A 25 -1.56 -19.46 -7.98
CA SER A 25 -2.34 -18.66 -7.03
C SER A 25 -1.99 -17.17 -7.11
N GLN A 26 -0.74 -16.83 -7.29
CA GLN A 26 -0.28 -15.44 -7.26
C GLN A 26 -0.23 -14.77 -8.64
N ALA A 27 0.16 -15.49 -9.68
CA ALA A 27 0.31 -14.90 -11.01
C ALA A 27 -0.93 -15.11 -11.90
N TRP A 28 -1.59 -16.25 -11.79
CA TRP A 28 -2.72 -16.61 -12.67
C TRP A 28 -4.07 -16.30 -12.05
N LEU A 29 -4.37 -16.84 -10.87
CA LEU A 29 -5.69 -16.66 -10.23
C LEU A 29 -5.93 -15.25 -9.70
N SER A 30 -4.87 -14.48 -9.43
CA SER A 30 -4.98 -13.06 -9.06
C SER A 30 -5.45 -12.16 -10.21
N THR A 31 -5.49 -12.70 -11.43
CA THR A 31 -5.89 -11.99 -12.64
C THR A 31 -7.32 -12.38 -13.03
N ASN A 32 -8.09 -11.45 -13.60
CA ASN A 32 -9.44 -11.76 -14.07
C ASN A 32 -9.42 -12.63 -15.33
N GLN A 33 -10.54 -13.33 -15.58
CA GLN A 33 -10.67 -14.26 -16.68
C GLN A 33 -10.52 -13.60 -18.06
N GLU A 34 -10.99 -12.37 -18.22
CA GLU A 34 -10.89 -11.62 -19.48
C GLU A 34 -9.42 -11.42 -19.90
N ARG A 35 -8.55 -11.05 -18.95
CA ARG A 35 -7.11 -10.93 -19.21
C ARG A 35 -6.45 -12.27 -19.52
N ARG A 36 -6.79 -13.33 -18.76
CA ARG A 36 -6.25 -14.67 -19.00
C ARG A 36 -6.62 -15.21 -20.39
N SER A 37 -7.74 -14.77 -20.93
CA SER A 37 -8.19 -15.11 -22.29
C SER A 37 -7.49 -14.31 -23.40
N SER A 38 -6.82 -13.19 -23.06
CA SER A 38 -6.07 -12.36 -24.02
C SER A 38 -4.71 -12.98 -24.33
N ASP A 39 -4.42 -13.22 -25.63
CA ASP A 39 -3.10 -13.70 -26.07
C ASP A 39 -2.00 -12.67 -25.78
N GLU A 40 -2.29 -11.37 -25.94
CA GLU A 40 -1.36 -10.30 -25.59
C GLU A 40 -0.97 -10.34 -24.12
N PHE A 41 -1.95 -10.52 -23.23
CA PHE A 41 -1.68 -10.64 -21.79
C PHE A 41 -0.81 -11.85 -21.48
N VAL A 42 -1.13 -13.02 -22.03
CA VAL A 42 -0.36 -14.25 -21.81
C VAL A 42 1.07 -14.09 -22.32
N TYR A 43 1.23 -13.56 -23.53
CA TYR A 43 2.54 -13.34 -24.12
C TYR A 43 3.41 -12.39 -23.27
N VAL A 44 2.89 -11.21 -22.95
CA VAL A 44 3.65 -10.17 -22.21
C VAL A 44 4.01 -10.62 -20.79
N ASN A 45 3.16 -11.40 -20.12
CA ASN A 45 3.38 -11.75 -18.71
C ASN A 45 4.02 -13.13 -18.51
N HIS A 46 4.06 -13.99 -19.52
CA HIS A 46 4.52 -15.38 -19.34
C HIS A 46 5.49 -15.88 -20.42
N LEU A 47 5.56 -15.22 -21.56
CA LEU A 47 6.37 -15.67 -22.68
C LEU A 47 7.40 -14.64 -23.16
N LEU A 48 7.36 -13.41 -22.67
CA LEU A 48 8.27 -12.36 -23.09
C LEU A 48 9.71 -12.71 -22.69
N GLN A 49 10.53 -13.04 -23.69
CA GLN A 49 11.94 -13.37 -23.45
C GLN A 49 12.71 -12.12 -23.03
N GLY A 50 13.56 -12.27 -22.01
CA GLY A 50 14.36 -11.18 -21.47
C GLY A 50 13.64 -10.31 -20.42
N ASP A 51 12.37 -10.58 -20.13
CA ASP A 51 11.71 -10.00 -18.95
C ASP A 51 12.21 -10.71 -17.70
N CYS A 52 13.24 -10.14 -17.09
CA CYS A 52 13.84 -10.63 -15.85
C CYS A 52 13.37 -9.75 -14.70
N GLY A 53 12.74 -10.35 -13.69
CA GLY A 53 12.44 -9.67 -12.45
C GLY A 53 13.73 -9.25 -11.71
N PHE A 54 13.62 -8.21 -10.89
CA PHE A 54 14.70 -7.81 -9.98
C PHE A 54 14.43 -8.33 -8.57
N THR A 55 15.49 -8.78 -7.90
CA THR A 55 15.48 -8.99 -6.45
C THR A 55 15.73 -7.68 -5.72
N THR A 56 15.38 -7.62 -4.45
CA THR A 56 15.66 -6.46 -3.61
C THR A 56 17.16 -6.06 -3.61
N PRO A 57 18.13 -6.99 -3.43
CA PRO A 57 19.54 -6.64 -3.55
C PRO A 57 19.92 -6.02 -4.91
N GLN A 58 19.42 -6.59 -6.02
CA GLN A 58 19.68 -6.04 -7.36
C GLN A 58 19.09 -4.63 -7.53
N MET A 59 17.93 -4.35 -6.93
CA MET A 59 17.35 -3.01 -6.92
C MET A 59 18.29 -2.02 -6.20
N PHE A 60 18.81 -2.38 -5.02
CA PHE A 60 19.75 -1.52 -4.30
C PHE A 60 21.09 -1.36 -5.02
N GLU A 61 21.60 -2.41 -5.63
CA GLU A 61 22.79 -2.35 -6.49
C GLU A 61 22.60 -1.39 -7.66
N MET A 62 21.45 -1.45 -8.33
CA MET A 62 21.11 -0.54 -9.43
C MET A 62 21.01 0.92 -8.96
N LEU A 63 20.40 1.18 -7.80
CA LEU A 63 20.32 2.51 -7.22
C LEU A 63 21.71 3.05 -6.91
N ASN A 64 22.56 2.27 -6.27
CA ASN A 64 23.95 2.65 -5.96
C ASN A 64 24.75 2.92 -7.23
N ALA A 65 24.61 2.09 -8.27
CA ALA A 65 25.29 2.30 -9.55
C ALA A 65 24.83 3.57 -10.29
N SER A 66 23.61 4.05 -9.99
CA SER A 66 23.01 5.25 -10.59
C SER A 66 23.16 6.50 -9.71
N ASP A 67 23.91 6.44 -8.61
CA ASP A 67 24.04 7.52 -7.62
C ASP A 67 22.67 8.02 -7.11
N LEU A 68 21.79 7.06 -6.81
CA LEU A 68 20.47 7.29 -6.24
C LEU A 68 20.36 6.64 -4.87
N GLU A 69 19.64 7.30 -3.97
CA GLU A 69 19.30 6.78 -2.64
C GLU A 69 17.85 6.26 -2.61
N PHE A 70 17.64 5.10 -2.00
CA PHE A 70 16.31 4.59 -1.70
C PHE A 70 15.61 5.49 -0.67
N ILE A 71 14.35 5.81 -0.91
CA ILE A 71 13.52 6.60 0.00
C ILE A 71 12.51 5.70 0.72
N SER A 72 11.68 5.02 -0.03
CA SER A 72 10.69 4.07 0.53
C SER A 72 10.04 3.23 -0.57
N MET A 73 9.48 2.10 -0.21
CA MET A 73 8.53 1.41 -1.08
C MET A 73 7.24 2.22 -1.22
N VAL A 74 6.62 2.22 -2.40
CA VAL A 74 5.32 2.89 -2.63
C VAL A 74 4.25 2.33 -1.71
N ASN A 75 4.23 1.01 -1.54
CA ASN A 75 3.34 0.33 -0.61
C ASN A 75 4.10 -0.11 0.66
N TRP A 76 4.72 0.83 1.35
CA TRP A 76 5.61 0.59 2.48
C TRP A 76 5.01 -0.30 3.59
N LYS A 77 3.71 -0.18 3.87
CA LYS A 77 3.02 -1.03 4.86
C LYS A 77 3.03 -2.51 4.49
N HIS A 78 3.01 -2.80 3.18
CA HIS A 78 3.10 -4.17 2.70
C HIS A 78 4.51 -4.74 2.89
N TRP A 79 5.53 -3.90 2.84
CA TRP A 79 6.93 -4.26 3.00
C TRP A 79 7.43 -4.19 4.45
N ASP A 80 6.55 -3.91 5.40
CA ASP A 80 6.91 -3.88 6.82
C ASP A 80 7.13 -5.31 7.34
N LEU A 81 8.41 -5.62 7.64
CA LEU A 81 8.86 -6.94 8.12
C LEU A 81 8.14 -7.37 9.41
N HIS A 82 7.71 -6.42 10.28
CA HIS A 82 6.95 -6.73 11.47
C HIS A 82 5.61 -7.41 11.17
N ASN A 83 5.02 -7.13 10.02
CA ASN A 83 3.71 -7.67 9.64
C ASN A 83 3.75 -9.14 9.23
N LEU A 84 4.95 -9.72 9.06
CA LEU A 84 5.12 -11.14 8.78
C LEU A 84 5.01 -12.02 10.03
N PHE A 85 5.10 -11.43 11.22
CA PHE A 85 5.07 -12.17 12.48
C PHE A 85 3.69 -12.07 13.13
N SER A 86 3.15 -13.22 13.54
CA SER A 86 1.86 -13.30 14.23
C SER A 86 1.89 -12.66 15.61
N ASP A 87 3.03 -12.75 16.30
CA ASP A 87 3.28 -12.08 17.58
C ASP A 87 4.42 -11.06 17.40
N LYS A 88 4.04 -9.79 17.31
CA LYS A 88 4.97 -8.67 17.11
C LYS A 88 5.80 -8.36 18.37
N GLN A 89 5.38 -8.85 19.54
CA GLN A 89 6.10 -8.64 20.81
C GLN A 89 7.16 -9.72 21.05
N ASN A 90 7.04 -10.85 20.36
CA ASN A 90 7.93 -12.00 20.54
C ASN A 90 8.62 -12.40 19.22
N ILE A 91 9.20 -11.42 18.55
CA ILE A 91 9.98 -11.66 17.32
C ILE A 91 11.33 -12.31 17.68
N PRO A 92 11.79 -13.33 16.94
CA PRO A 92 13.08 -13.96 17.19
C PRO A 92 14.26 -12.97 17.25
N PRO A 93 15.23 -13.12 18.17
CA PRO A 93 16.28 -12.13 18.42
C PRO A 93 17.07 -11.68 17.18
N TYR A 94 17.36 -12.60 16.25
CA TYR A 94 18.09 -12.27 15.03
C TYR A 94 17.27 -11.42 14.06
N PHE A 95 15.95 -11.57 14.03
CA PHE A 95 15.08 -10.65 13.28
C PHE A 95 14.96 -9.29 13.96
N ASN A 96 14.96 -9.24 15.29
CA ASN A 96 15.04 -7.97 16.00
C ASN A 96 16.33 -7.21 15.67
N ALA A 97 17.45 -7.90 15.47
CA ALA A 97 18.69 -7.27 15.00
C ALA A 97 18.56 -6.69 13.59
N ILE A 98 17.87 -7.38 12.66
CA ILE A 98 17.59 -6.87 11.33
C ILE A 98 16.65 -5.64 11.39
N LEU A 99 15.58 -5.73 12.18
CA LEU A 99 14.62 -4.63 12.36
C LEU A 99 15.27 -3.37 12.95
N SER A 100 16.22 -3.56 13.87
CA SER A 100 16.99 -2.49 14.49
C SER A 100 18.13 -1.95 13.61
N SER A 101 18.41 -2.62 12.49
CA SER A 101 19.41 -2.17 11.53
C SER A 101 18.99 -0.88 10.82
N ASN A 102 19.96 -0.03 10.49
CA ASN A 102 19.75 1.12 9.62
C ASN A 102 19.76 0.76 8.12
N SER A 103 19.96 -0.53 7.78
CA SER A 103 20.00 -0.98 6.40
C SER A 103 18.58 -1.32 5.90
N GLU A 104 18.02 -0.45 5.07
CA GLU A 104 16.76 -0.72 4.40
C GLU A 104 16.88 -1.90 3.42
N GLU A 105 18.03 -2.05 2.76
CA GLU A 105 18.33 -3.21 1.90
C GLU A 105 18.17 -4.52 2.68
N LEU A 106 18.79 -4.62 3.86
CA LEU A 106 18.71 -5.83 4.67
C LEU A 106 17.28 -6.15 5.12
N LYS A 107 16.50 -5.14 5.52
CA LYS A 107 15.11 -5.31 5.92
C LYS A 107 14.24 -5.82 4.77
N HIS A 108 14.35 -5.18 3.60
CA HIS A 108 13.57 -5.55 2.43
C HIS A 108 14.00 -6.91 1.86
N TYR A 109 15.31 -7.23 1.90
CA TYR A 109 15.78 -8.55 1.50
C TYR A 109 15.29 -9.65 2.42
N ALA A 110 15.32 -9.43 3.74
CA ALA A 110 14.75 -10.37 4.69
C ALA A 110 13.24 -10.58 4.48
N TYR A 111 12.51 -9.49 4.16
CA TYR A 111 11.10 -9.58 3.81
C TYR A 111 10.90 -10.43 2.55
N GLU A 112 11.65 -10.16 1.49
CA GLU A 112 11.55 -10.89 0.21
C GLU A 112 11.83 -12.39 0.38
N LEU A 113 12.81 -12.77 1.20
CA LEU A 113 13.13 -14.17 1.49
C LEU A 113 12.00 -14.90 2.21
N LEU A 114 11.30 -14.22 3.13
CA LEU A 114 10.20 -14.80 3.89
C LEU A 114 8.87 -14.77 3.16
N ASN A 115 8.64 -13.73 2.38
CA ASN A 115 7.39 -13.51 1.65
C ASN A 115 7.70 -13.01 0.24
N PRO A 116 8.16 -13.88 -0.66
CA PRO A 116 8.54 -13.49 -2.02
C PRO A 116 7.34 -12.88 -2.74
N ILE A 117 7.55 -11.68 -3.29
CA ILE A 117 6.55 -10.92 -4.03
C ILE A 117 6.86 -11.08 -5.51
N TYR A 118 6.00 -11.77 -6.23
CA TYR A 118 6.11 -11.93 -7.69
C TYR A 118 5.49 -10.73 -8.42
N ARG A 119 5.97 -9.51 -8.12
CA ARG A 119 5.47 -8.28 -8.71
C ARG A 119 6.60 -7.29 -8.92
N LEU A 120 6.28 -6.21 -9.63
CA LEU A 120 7.16 -5.07 -9.77
C LEU A 120 7.54 -4.50 -8.40
N LEU A 121 8.81 -4.15 -8.26
CA LEU A 121 9.29 -3.39 -7.12
C LEU A 121 8.96 -1.92 -7.36
N ASP A 122 7.90 -1.43 -6.72
CA ASP A 122 7.49 -0.03 -6.78
C ASP A 122 8.10 0.74 -5.60
N PHE A 123 9.00 1.65 -5.89
CA PHE A 123 9.72 2.40 -4.87
C PHE A 123 9.97 3.86 -5.26
N TRP A 124 10.23 4.67 -4.26
CA TRP A 124 10.71 6.02 -4.40
C TRP A 124 12.21 6.07 -4.19
N CYS A 125 12.92 6.76 -5.07
CA CYS A 125 14.34 7.05 -4.93
C CYS A 125 14.58 8.54 -5.19
N GLY A 126 15.73 9.04 -4.77
CA GLY A 126 16.12 10.42 -4.95
C GLY A 126 17.63 10.58 -5.04
N HIS A 127 18.10 11.79 -5.27
CA HIS A 127 19.53 12.09 -5.25
C HIS A 127 20.10 11.98 -3.83
N PRO A 128 21.44 11.79 -3.70
CA PRO A 128 22.09 11.69 -2.40
C PRO A 128 21.73 12.83 -1.44
N GLY A 129 21.33 12.46 -0.23
CA GLY A 129 20.89 13.39 0.80
C GLY A 129 19.41 13.74 0.80
N GLN A 130 18.64 13.41 -0.23
CA GLN A 130 17.19 13.63 -0.25
C GLN A 130 16.45 12.68 0.72
N ALA A 131 16.87 11.43 0.81
CA ALA A 131 16.31 10.46 1.75
C ALA A 131 16.51 10.88 3.22
N LYS A 132 17.59 11.59 3.52
CA LYS A 132 17.90 12.06 4.89
C LYS A 132 16.92 13.10 5.42
N SER A 133 16.17 13.77 4.55
CA SER A 133 15.12 14.70 4.96
C SER A 133 13.79 14.00 5.29
N TYR A 134 13.68 12.72 4.95
CA TYR A 134 12.49 11.94 5.27
C TYR A 134 12.55 11.45 6.71
N THR A 135 11.66 11.97 7.51
CA THR A 135 11.47 11.51 8.90
C THR A 135 10.25 10.60 8.91
N SER A 136 10.45 9.33 9.30
CA SER A 136 9.33 8.40 9.41
C SER A 136 8.24 8.96 10.32
N PRO A 137 6.95 8.87 9.94
CA PRO A 137 5.84 9.26 10.80
C PRO A 137 5.88 8.63 12.20
N ASP A 138 6.46 7.45 12.35
CA ASP A 138 6.57 6.75 13.64
C ASP A 138 7.52 7.44 14.62
N SER A 139 8.42 8.30 14.10
CA SER A 139 9.35 9.09 14.93
C SER A 139 8.88 10.52 15.20
N TRP A 140 7.70 10.89 14.72
CA TRP A 140 7.17 12.24 14.92
C TRP A 140 6.64 12.41 16.33
N ASP A 141 7.05 13.50 16.99
CA ASP A 141 6.48 13.88 18.27
C ASP A 141 5.08 14.52 18.12
N ASN A 142 4.42 14.74 19.24
CA ASN A 142 3.08 15.32 19.27
C ASN A 142 3.04 16.74 18.66
N ALA A 143 4.12 17.51 18.79
CA ALA A 143 4.19 18.85 18.23
C ALA A 143 4.31 18.81 16.71
N TYR A 144 5.12 17.90 16.19
CA TYR A 144 5.26 17.67 14.75
C TYR A 144 3.93 17.20 14.15
N TRP A 145 3.30 16.19 14.74
CA TRP A 145 1.98 15.70 14.33
C TRP A 145 0.94 16.82 14.31
N SER A 146 0.82 17.59 15.40
CA SER A 146 -0.19 18.64 15.54
C SER A 146 -0.08 19.72 14.47
N ASN A 147 1.14 20.05 14.04
CA ASN A 147 1.42 21.07 13.03
C ASN A 147 1.45 20.55 11.60
N THR A 148 1.51 19.25 11.41
CA THR A 148 1.51 18.63 10.08
C THR A 148 0.21 18.93 9.37
N LYS A 149 0.33 19.43 8.12
CA LYS A 149 -0.82 19.69 7.26
C LYS A 149 -1.11 18.46 6.41
N VAL A 150 -2.36 18.07 6.39
CA VAL A 150 -2.90 17.04 5.50
C VAL A 150 -3.72 17.69 4.41
N PHE A 151 -3.61 17.16 3.21
CA PHE A 151 -4.36 17.62 2.05
C PHE A 151 -4.80 16.43 1.21
N LEU A 152 -5.87 16.61 0.48
CA LEU A 152 -6.33 15.60 -0.46
C LEU A 152 -5.48 15.62 -1.72
N ASN A 153 -5.05 14.43 -2.17
CA ASN A 153 -4.39 14.31 -3.46
C ASN A 153 -5.28 14.93 -4.56
N PRO A 154 -4.76 15.86 -5.37
CA PRO A 154 -5.56 16.54 -6.40
C PRO A 154 -6.29 15.59 -7.37
N TYR A 155 -5.71 14.42 -7.67
CA TYR A 155 -6.34 13.42 -8.53
C TYR A 155 -7.63 12.81 -7.95
N LEU A 156 -7.86 12.95 -6.65
CA LEU A 156 -9.11 12.53 -5.99
C LEU A 156 -10.20 13.60 -6.05
N LYS A 157 -9.87 14.85 -6.43
CA LYS A 157 -10.80 15.96 -6.49
C LYS A 157 -11.70 15.91 -7.73
N ILE A 158 -12.48 14.86 -7.84
CA ILE A 158 -13.46 14.65 -8.88
C ILE A 158 -14.85 14.93 -8.31
N ASP A 159 -15.66 15.72 -8.99
CA ASP A 159 -17.01 16.12 -8.50
C ASP A 159 -17.92 14.92 -8.19
N GLY A 160 -17.84 13.87 -8.98
CA GLY A 160 -18.57 12.63 -8.72
C GLY A 160 -18.21 11.97 -7.39
N ILE A 161 -16.92 11.99 -7.01
CA ILE A 161 -16.44 11.44 -5.74
C ILE A 161 -16.95 12.31 -4.58
N LYS A 162 -16.86 13.63 -4.69
CA LYS A 162 -17.35 14.57 -3.66
C LYS A 162 -18.83 14.36 -3.40
N LEU A 163 -19.63 14.29 -4.45
CA LEU A 163 -21.08 14.11 -4.35
C LEU A 163 -21.44 12.77 -3.68
N ALA A 164 -20.73 11.69 -4.03
CA ALA A 164 -20.95 10.40 -3.42
C ALA A 164 -20.52 10.38 -1.95
N LEU A 165 -19.41 11.05 -1.62
CA LEU A 165 -18.94 11.23 -0.24
C LEU A 165 -19.98 11.99 0.59
N ASP A 166 -20.52 13.12 0.08
CA ASP A 166 -21.52 13.91 0.76
C ASP A 166 -22.82 13.11 0.97
N ARG A 167 -23.23 12.29 -0.01
CA ARG A 167 -24.38 11.38 0.11
C ARG A 167 -24.15 10.28 1.15
N ALA A 168 -22.97 9.67 1.16
CA ALA A 168 -22.62 8.64 2.14
C ALA A 168 -22.65 9.19 3.57
N ILE A 169 -22.14 10.41 3.79
CA ILE A 169 -22.19 11.10 5.08
C ILE A 169 -23.64 11.38 5.48
N ALA A 170 -24.44 11.95 4.58
CA ALA A 170 -25.84 12.31 4.85
C ALA A 170 -26.72 11.09 5.20
N ASN A 171 -26.43 9.93 4.60
CA ASN A 171 -27.18 8.70 4.81
C ASN A 171 -26.57 7.79 5.88
N PHE A 172 -25.47 8.18 6.54
CA PHE A 172 -24.74 7.37 7.50
C PHE A 172 -24.30 6.00 6.94
N THR A 173 -23.97 5.95 5.63
CA THR A 173 -23.50 4.75 4.95
C THR A 173 -21.98 4.74 4.78
N PRO A 174 -21.32 3.58 4.77
CA PRO A 174 -19.89 3.49 4.48
C PRO A 174 -19.57 4.03 3.08
N PHE A 175 -18.50 4.82 2.98
CA PHE A 175 -18.01 5.37 1.71
C PHE A 175 -16.90 4.49 1.14
N LYS A 176 -17.02 4.06 -0.12
CA LYS A 176 -16.02 3.25 -0.82
C LYS A 176 -15.40 4.09 -1.93
N ILE A 177 -14.21 4.61 -1.68
CA ILE A 177 -13.47 5.39 -2.69
C ILE A 177 -13.04 4.53 -3.89
N SER A 178 -12.81 3.24 -3.66
CA SER A 178 -12.46 2.26 -4.71
C SER A 178 -13.50 2.15 -5.83
N ASP A 179 -14.75 2.47 -5.56
CA ASP A 179 -15.83 2.38 -6.56
C ASP A 179 -15.66 3.39 -7.72
N PHE A 180 -14.75 4.37 -7.54
CA PHE A 180 -14.45 5.40 -8.54
C PHE A 180 -13.15 5.14 -9.33
N PHE A 181 -12.45 4.05 -9.03
CA PHE A 181 -11.20 3.70 -9.70
C PHE A 181 -11.27 2.30 -10.29
N SER A 182 -11.04 2.20 -11.59
CA SER A 182 -11.14 0.95 -12.35
C SER A 182 -10.04 -0.09 -12.03
N ARG A 183 -9.05 0.26 -11.21
CA ARG A 183 -7.91 -0.61 -10.91
C ARG A 183 -7.50 -0.48 -9.45
N THR A 184 -8.16 -1.21 -8.58
CA THR A 184 -7.66 -1.41 -7.21
C THR A 184 -7.21 -2.86 -7.08
N THR A 185 -5.93 -3.06 -6.86
CA THR A 185 -5.35 -4.38 -6.54
C THR A 185 -5.56 -4.75 -5.06
N ILE A 186 -6.10 -3.83 -4.27
CA ILE A 186 -6.35 -3.99 -2.83
C ILE A 186 -7.86 -4.09 -2.63
N ALA A 187 -8.29 -5.05 -1.81
CA ALA A 187 -9.69 -5.15 -1.43
C ALA A 187 -10.21 -3.80 -0.89
N PRO A 188 -11.37 -3.32 -1.36
CA PRO A 188 -11.88 -2.02 -0.97
C PRO A 188 -12.16 -1.98 0.53
N ILE A 189 -11.52 -1.07 1.24
CA ILE A 189 -11.81 -0.81 2.65
C ILE A 189 -12.84 0.30 2.71
N PRO A 190 -14.07 0.02 3.13
CA PRO A 190 -15.08 1.05 3.28
C PRO A 190 -14.69 1.99 4.44
N LEU A 191 -14.72 3.29 4.20
CA LEU A 191 -14.55 4.30 5.23
C LEU A 191 -15.83 4.41 6.06
N SER A 192 -15.69 4.43 7.38
CA SER A 192 -16.80 4.75 8.28
C SER A 192 -17.31 6.17 8.01
N THR A 193 -18.53 6.48 8.43
CA THR A 193 -19.07 7.83 8.31
C THR A 193 -18.16 8.88 8.97
N GLN A 194 -17.57 8.56 10.12
CA GLN A 194 -16.64 9.44 10.82
C GLN A 194 -15.38 9.72 9.99
N SER A 195 -14.76 8.67 9.43
CA SER A 195 -13.60 8.81 8.54
C SER A 195 -13.96 9.55 7.26
N ALA A 196 -15.17 9.33 6.73
CA ALA A 196 -15.69 10.05 5.57
C ALA A 196 -15.84 11.55 5.86
N ILE A 197 -16.31 11.95 7.04
CA ILE A 197 -16.39 13.36 7.46
C ILE A 197 -14.97 13.97 7.53
N CYS A 198 -13.98 13.28 8.08
CA CYS A 198 -12.60 13.75 8.11
C CYS A 198 -12.05 13.93 6.68
N LEU A 199 -12.30 12.98 5.78
CA LEU A 199 -11.95 13.10 4.36
C LEU A 199 -12.61 14.31 3.72
N ARG A 200 -13.89 14.55 4.03
CA ARG A 200 -14.65 15.71 3.50
C ARG A 200 -14.06 17.05 3.95
N MET A 201 -13.52 17.12 5.16
CA MET A 201 -12.89 18.33 5.68
C MET A 201 -11.62 18.73 4.92
N VAL A 202 -10.79 17.74 4.51
CA VAL A 202 -9.56 18.01 3.74
C VAL A 202 -9.85 18.25 2.25
N TRP A 203 -11.11 18.14 1.82
CA TRP A 203 -11.49 18.27 0.42
C TRP A 203 -11.20 19.66 -0.16
N ASP A 204 -11.63 20.68 0.56
CA ASP A 204 -11.62 22.05 0.05
C ASP A 204 -10.29 22.78 0.34
N ARG A 205 -9.62 22.45 1.44
CA ARG A 205 -8.34 23.07 1.85
C ARG A 205 -7.46 22.14 2.66
N PRO A 206 -6.14 22.35 2.66
CA PRO A 206 -5.28 21.72 3.63
C PRO A 206 -5.66 22.12 5.07
N ILE A 207 -5.64 21.17 5.99
CA ILE A 207 -5.88 21.40 7.42
C ILE A 207 -4.81 20.70 8.25
N THR A 208 -4.58 21.14 9.47
CA THR A 208 -3.62 20.49 10.36
C THR A 208 -4.21 19.22 10.97
N VAL A 209 -3.34 18.30 11.40
CA VAL A 209 -3.77 17.12 12.14
C VAL A 209 -4.51 17.54 13.44
N ASP A 210 -4.06 18.59 14.11
CA ASP A 210 -4.75 19.11 15.31
C ASP A 210 -6.19 19.58 15.00
N GLU A 211 -6.41 20.24 13.84
CA GLU A 211 -7.77 20.59 13.39
C GLU A 211 -8.62 19.33 13.11
N LEU A 212 -8.03 18.29 12.49
CA LEU A 212 -8.73 17.02 12.28
C LEU A 212 -9.11 16.33 13.60
N VAL A 213 -8.17 16.24 14.53
CA VAL A 213 -8.41 15.64 15.86
C VAL A 213 -9.49 16.40 16.61
N LYS A 214 -9.45 17.73 16.61
CA LYS A 214 -10.52 18.55 17.22
C LYS A 214 -11.90 18.28 16.64
N GLN A 215 -11.98 18.08 15.33
CA GLN A 215 -13.27 17.76 14.69
C GLN A 215 -13.68 16.31 14.95
N TRP A 216 -12.73 15.38 14.97
CA TRP A 216 -13.01 14.01 15.34
C TRP A 216 -13.62 13.92 16.74
N LEU A 217 -13.06 14.61 17.72
CA LEU A 217 -13.58 14.69 19.10
C LEU A 217 -14.99 15.32 19.19
N ARG A 218 -15.38 16.17 18.23
CA ARG A 218 -16.77 16.68 18.16
C ARG A 218 -17.74 15.61 17.63
N ILE A 219 -17.29 14.75 16.73
CA ILE A 219 -18.11 13.69 16.13
C ILE A 219 -18.21 12.49 17.07
N LYS A 220 -17.11 12.18 17.75
CA LYS A 220 -16.98 11.04 18.67
C LYS A 220 -16.37 11.53 20.01
N PRO A 221 -17.16 12.19 20.86
CA PRO A 221 -16.66 12.80 22.08
C PRO A 221 -16.36 11.79 23.20
N LEU A 222 -16.94 10.58 23.11
CA LEU A 222 -16.80 9.55 24.14
C LEU A 222 -16.13 8.29 23.60
N ASN A 223 -15.31 7.68 24.42
CA ASN A 223 -14.85 6.32 24.22
C ASN A 223 -16.06 5.38 24.37
N ILE A 224 -16.36 4.58 23.36
CA ILE A 224 -17.56 3.72 23.32
C ILE A 224 -17.50 2.63 24.40
N LEU A 225 -16.30 2.20 24.81
CA LEU A 225 -16.14 1.11 25.79
C LEU A 225 -16.24 1.63 27.23
N THR A 226 -15.63 2.80 27.52
CA THR A 226 -15.58 3.35 28.89
C THR A 226 -16.66 4.39 29.16
N LEU A 227 -17.26 4.97 28.09
CA LEU A 227 -18.19 6.10 28.13
C LEU A 227 -17.57 7.39 28.74
N GLU A 228 -16.26 7.41 28.86
CA GLU A 228 -15.51 8.59 29.31
C GLU A 228 -15.18 9.52 28.14
N PRO A 229 -14.93 10.81 28.37
CA PRO A 229 -14.49 11.74 27.36
C PRO A 229 -13.20 11.25 26.68
N MET A 230 -13.21 11.19 25.34
CA MET A 230 -12.05 10.79 24.57
C MET A 230 -10.97 11.88 24.65
N THR A 231 -9.73 11.48 24.91
CA THR A 231 -8.58 12.38 24.90
C THR A 231 -8.02 12.58 23.49
N LYS A 232 -7.16 13.59 23.30
CA LYS A 232 -6.47 13.81 22.01
C LYS A 232 -5.55 12.64 21.63
N ALA A 233 -5.02 11.90 22.59
CA ALA A 233 -4.14 10.75 22.35
C ALA A 233 -4.93 9.51 21.87
N GLU A 234 -6.21 9.43 22.19
CA GLU A 234 -7.11 8.33 21.78
C GLU A 234 -7.84 8.63 20.48
N ALA A 235 -7.84 9.88 20.01
CA ALA A 235 -8.47 10.32 18.76
C ALA A 235 -7.55 10.17 17.56
#